data_e867d96252adb1aa0011b2bc6b89f00c
#
_entry.id   e867d96252adb1aa0011b2bc6b89f00c
#
_cell.length_a   1.000
_cell.length_b   1.000
_cell.length_c   1.000
_cell.angle_alpha   90.00
_cell.angle_beta   90.00
_cell.angle_gamma   90.00
#
_symmetry.space_group_name_H-M   'P 1'
#
loop_
_entity.id
_entity.type
_entity.pdbx_description
1 polymer ?
#
loop_
_entity_poly.entity_id
_entity_poly.type
_entity_poly.pdbx_seq_one_letter_code
_entity_poly.pdbx_strand_id
1 'polypeptide(L)'
;KVDNPVSLYAATKKSNELMAHAYSKLYNIPSTGLRFFTVYGPAGRPDMAYFGFTNKLLNGETIKIFNYGNCKRDFTYIDDIVEGVWRVMQRAPEKKNGEDGLPIPPYTVYNIGNNHPENLLDFVQILQEELIRARVLPEDYDFESHKELVPMQPGDVPVTYADTQAL
;
A
#
# COMPACT_ATOMS: atom_id res chain seq x y z
N LYS A 1 -12.46 -5.99 5.14
CA LYS A 1 -12.71 -7.25 4.41
C LYS A 1 -12.63 -6.95 2.91
N VAL A 2 -11.83 -7.69 2.18
CA VAL A 2 -11.56 -7.46 0.75
C VAL A 2 -12.76 -7.76 -0.17
N ASP A 3 -13.78 -8.44 0.35
CA ASP A 3 -14.98 -8.83 -0.41
C ASP A 3 -16.07 -7.76 -0.44
N ASN A 4 -15.86 -6.65 0.27
CA ASN A 4 -16.76 -5.49 0.30
C ASN A 4 -16.00 -4.24 -0.22
N PRO A 5 -15.72 -4.13 -1.54
CA PRO A 5 -14.97 -3.01 -2.08
C PRO A 5 -15.76 -1.71 -1.93
N VAL A 6 -15.06 -0.64 -1.49
CA VAL A 6 -15.66 0.70 -1.29
C VAL A 6 -15.44 1.63 -2.48
N SER A 7 -14.74 1.17 -3.51
CA SER A 7 -14.49 1.94 -4.74
C SER A 7 -14.44 1.02 -5.96
N LEU A 8 -14.64 1.59 -7.15
CA LEU A 8 -14.49 0.86 -8.41
C LEU A 8 -13.06 0.31 -8.56
N TYR A 9 -12.05 1.09 -8.17
CA TYR A 9 -10.66 0.63 -8.15
C TYR A 9 -10.49 -0.64 -7.29
N ALA A 10 -11.01 -0.65 -6.07
CA ALA A 10 -10.93 -1.82 -5.20
C ALA A 10 -11.66 -3.04 -5.82
N ALA A 11 -12.81 -2.82 -6.46
CA ALA A 11 -13.54 -3.87 -7.17
C ALA A 11 -12.72 -4.46 -8.33
N THR A 12 -12.06 -3.63 -9.15
CA THR A 12 -11.21 -4.11 -10.25
C THR A 12 -10.01 -4.92 -9.74
N LYS A 13 -9.39 -4.49 -8.62
CA LYS A 13 -8.29 -5.26 -7.98
C LYS A 13 -8.77 -6.62 -7.49
N LYS A 14 -9.93 -6.69 -6.85
CA LYS A 14 -10.51 -7.98 -6.45
C LYS A 14 -10.86 -8.86 -7.65
N SER A 15 -11.36 -8.27 -8.73
CA SER A 15 -11.64 -9.00 -9.98
C SER A 15 -10.38 -9.64 -10.57
N ASN A 16 -9.22 -8.99 -10.50
CA ASN A 16 -7.94 -9.57 -10.95
C ASN A 16 -7.61 -10.85 -10.17
N GLU A 17 -7.83 -10.88 -8.85
CA GLU A 17 -7.61 -12.09 -8.04
C GLU A 17 -8.54 -13.23 -8.46
N LEU A 18 -9.83 -12.93 -8.69
CA LEU A 18 -10.82 -13.92 -9.11
C LEU A 18 -10.50 -14.49 -10.50
N MET A 19 -10.09 -13.64 -11.43
CA MET A 19 -9.66 -14.07 -12.77
C MET A 19 -8.41 -14.96 -12.69
N ALA A 20 -7.39 -14.56 -11.93
CA ALA A 20 -6.19 -15.36 -11.73
C ALA A 20 -6.49 -16.72 -11.10
N HIS A 21 -7.38 -16.78 -10.11
CA HIS A 21 -7.85 -18.03 -9.52
C HIS A 21 -8.56 -18.92 -10.56
N ALA A 22 -9.45 -18.35 -11.39
CA ALA A 22 -10.16 -19.11 -12.42
C ALA A 22 -9.19 -19.73 -13.46
N TYR A 23 -8.20 -18.95 -13.92
CA TYR A 23 -7.18 -19.43 -14.83
C TYR A 23 -6.28 -20.49 -14.20
N SER A 24 -5.86 -20.29 -12.94
CA SER A 24 -5.12 -21.31 -12.20
C SER A 24 -5.89 -22.64 -12.13
N LYS A 25 -7.20 -22.58 -11.84
CA LYS A 25 -8.06 -23.74 -11.77
C LYS A 25 -8.25 -24.43 -13.13
N LEU A 26 -8.52 -23.66 -14.19
CA LEU A 26 -8.81 -24.21 -15.53
C LEU A 26 -7.58 -24.82 -16.20
N TYR A 27 -6.43 -24.16 -16.05
CA TYR A 27 -5.21 -24.52 -16.79
C TYR A 27 -4.10 -25.08 -15.91
N ASN A 28 -4.37 -25.29 -14.62
CA ASN A 28 -3.39 -25.76 -13.63
C ASN A 28 -2.09 -24.91 -13.61
N ILE A 29 -2.25 -23.58 -13.76
CA ILE A 29 -1.14 -22.63 -13.73
C ILE A 29 -0.84 -22.24 -12.28
N PRO A 30 0.34 -22.54 -11.74
CA PRO A 30 0.73 -22.04 -10.41
C PRO A 30 0.71 -20.52 -10.40
N SER A 31 -0.08 -19.93 -9.52
CA SER A 31 -0.28 -18.47 -9.47
C SER A 31 -0.27 -17.96 -8.04
N THR A 32 0.54 -16.95 -7.80
CA THR A 32 0.59 -16.24 -6.50
C THR A 32 0.17 -14.79 -6.68
N GLY A 33 -0.92 -14.40 -6.04
CA GLY A 33 -1.34 -13.01 -5.94
C GLY A 33 -0.60 -12.31 -4.81
N LEU A 34 -0.12 -11.08 -5.04
CA LEU A 34 0.54 -10.27 -4.02
C LEU A 34 -0.23 -8.97 -3.83
N ARG A 35 -0.59 -8.68 -2.58
CA ARG A 35 -1.24 -7.44 -2.18
C ARG A 35 -0.22 -6.55 -1.50
N PHE A 36 0.20 -5.50 -2.19
CA PHE A 36 1.08 -4.48 -1.64
C PHE A 36 0.27 -3.41 -0.91
N PHE A 37 0.83 -2.91 0.17
CA PHE A 37 0.28 -1.77 0.90
C PHE A 37 0.95 -0.48 0.43
N THR A 38 1.17 0.51 1.30
CA THR A 38 1.75 1.77 0.86
C THR A 38 3.27 1.63 0.73
N VAL A 39 3.72 1.32 -0.48
CA VAL A 39 5.16 1.16 -0.76
C VAL A 39 5.82 2.52 -0.95
N TYR A 40 6.99 2.70 -0.35
CA TYR A 40 7.80 3.91 -0.49
C TYR A 40 9.27 3.57 -0.74
N GLY A 41 10.04 4.53 -1.24
CA GLY A 41 11.48 4.38 -1.51
C GLY A 41 11.86 4.85 -2.92
N PRO A 42 13.11 4.58 -3.34
CA PRO A 42 13.61 4.95 -4.66
C PRO A 42 12.73 4.43 -5.81
N ALA A 43 12.64 5.20 -6.89
CA ALA A 43 11.83 4.90 -8.07
C ALA A 43 10.31 4.77 -7.79
N GLY A 44 9.82 5.37 -6.70
CA GLY A 44 8.40 5.39 -6.37
C GLY A 44 7.56 6.15 -7.40
N ARG A 45 6.25 5.86 -7.44
CA ARG A 45 5.32 6.54 -8.35
C ARG A 45 5.14 8.01 -7.96
N PRO A 46 5.17 8.95 -8.92
CA PRO A 46 5.08 10.39 -8.64
C PRO A 46 3.70 10.84 -8.10
N ASP A 47 2.66 10.02 -8.25
CA ASP A 47 1.31 10.28 -7.73
C ASP A 47 1.12 9.85 -6.26
N MET A 48 2.12 9.26 -5.64
CA MET A 48 2.08 8.91 -4.22
C MET A 48 2.15 10.15 -3.32
N ALA A 49 1.48 10.07 -2.16
CA ALA A 49 1.33 11.21 -1.25
C ALA A 49 2.67 11.88 -0.87
N TYR A 50 3.71 11.09 -0.61
CA TYR A 50 5.02 11.64 -0.25
C TYR A 50 5.67 12.47 -1.37
N PHE A 51 5.52 12.08 -2.65
CA PHE A 51 5.94 12.92 -3.78
C PHE A 51 5.07 14.16 -3.95
N GLY A 52 3.74 13.97 -3.87
CA GLY A 52 2.79 15.08 -3.97
C GLY A 52 3.01 16.13 -2.87
N PHE A 53 3.23 15.69 -1.64
CA PHE A 53 3.51 16.60 -0.52
C PHE A 53 4.86 17.30 -0.69
N THR A 54 5.91 16.56 -1.01
CA THR A 54 7.23 17.15 -1.26
C THR A 54 7.20 18.23 -2.34
N ASN A 55 6.61 17.92 -3.50
CA ASN A 55 6.52 18.88 -4.61
C ASN A 55 5.74 20.13 -4.22
N LYS A 56 4.62 19.99 -3.52
CA LYS A 56 3.84 21.14 -3.05
C LYS A 56 4.61 22.02 -2.08
N LEU A 57 5.26 21.41 -1.08
CA LEU A 57 6.06 22.14 -0.11
C LEU A 57 7.22 22.88 -0.77
N LEU A 58 7.90 22.27 -1.76
CA LEU A 58 8.96 22.91 -2.53
C LEU A 58 8.48 24.12 -3.32
N ASN A 59 7.25 24.08 -3.82
CA ASN A 59 6.64 25.18 -4.58
C ASN A 59 5.95 26.22 -3.68
N GLY A 60 6.02 26.08 -2.35
CA GLY A 60 5.32 26.97 -1.40
C GLY A 60 3.79 26.79 -1.45
N GLU A 61 3.32 25.64 -1.91
CA GLU A 61 1.90 25.31 -1.98
C GLU A 61 1.43 24.61 -0.71
N THR A 62 0.12 24.72 -0.42
CA THR A 62 -0.50 24.08 0.74
C THR A 62 -0.78 22.59 0.46
N ILE A 63 -0.37 21.72 1.38
CA ILE A 63 -0.74 20.30 1.38
C ILE A 63 -2.10 20.10 2.07
N LYS A 64 -2.96 19.25 1.48
CA LYS A 64 -4.24 18.85 2.09
C LYS A 64 -4.09 17.51 2.77
N ILE A 65 -4.40 17.49 4.07
CA ILE A 65 -4.35 16.30 4.91
C ILE A 65 -5.79 15.86 5.17
N PHE A 66 -6.20 14.78 4.52
CA PHE A 66 -7.55 14.26 4.59
C PHE A 66 -7.88 13.61 5.93
N ASN A 67 -9.19 13.51 6.21
CA ASN A 67 -9.74 13.01 7.47
C ASN A 67 -9.14 13.71 8.70
N TYR A 68 -8.81 15.01 8.57
CA TYR A 68 -8.18 15.79 9.63
C TYR A 68 -6.91 15.14 10.21
N GLY A 69 -6.21 14.33 9.40
CA GLY A 69 -5.05 13.55 9.82
C GLY A 69 -5.35 12.24 10.54
N ASN A 70 -6.62 11.92 10.80
CA ASN A 70 -7.03 10.68 11.48
C ASN A 70 -6.99 9.46 10.52
N CYS A 71 -5.86 9.27 9.86
CA CYS A 71 -5.60 8.15 8.96
C CYS A 71 -4.34 7.41 9.39
N LYS A 72 -4.38 6.08 9.26
CA LYS A 72 -3.20 5.23 9.44
C LYS A 72 -2.92 4.45 8.17
N ARG A 73 -1.68 4.37 7.80
CA ARG A 73 -1.21 3.62 6.63
C ARG A 73 -0.06 2.72 7.00
N ASP A 74 -0.08 1.52 6.45
CA ASP A 74 1.03 0.58 6.53
C ASP A 74 2.04 0.96 5.45
N PHE A 75 3.12 1.63 5.85
CA PHE A 75 4.21 2.01 4.96
C PHE A 75 5.26 0.90 4.93
N THR A 76 5.60 0.45 3.73
CA THR A 76 6.57 -0.62 3.53
C THR A 76 7.67 -0.16 2.60
N TYR A 77 8.93 -0.31 3.01
CA TYR A 77 10.05 0.09 2.19
C TYR A 77 10.22 -0.83 0.98
N ILE A 78 10.67 -0.27 -0.14
CA ILE A 78 10.74 -0.99 -1.42
C ILE A 78 11.61 -2.24 -1.35
N ASP A 79 12.71 -2.24 -0.61
CA ASP A 79 13.61 -3.39 -0.51
C ASP A 79 12.91 -4.58 0.19
N ASP A 80 12.07 -4.33 1.20
CA ASP A 80 11.28 -5.37 1.86
C ASP A 80 10.24 -5.98 0.90
N ILE A 81 9.64 -5.13 0.05
CA ILE A 81 8.74 -5.61 -1.01
C ILE A 81 9.48 -6.49 -2.01
N VAL A 82 10.64 -6.05 -2.48
CA VAL A 82 11.46 -6.79 -3.46
C VAL A 82 11.92 -8.13 -2.88
N GLU A 83 12.37 -8.13 -1.62
CA GLU A 83 12.74 -9.37 -0.91
C GLU A 83 11.54 -10.32 -0.78
N GLY A 84 10.37 -9.80 -0.39
CA GLY A 84 9.15 -10.60 -0.34
C GLY A 84 8.76 -11.22 -1.66
N VAL A 85 8.82 -10.44 -2.76
CA VAL A 85 8.57 -10.93 -4.12
C VAL A 85 9.58 -12.02 -4.49
N TRP A 86 10.86 -11.79 -4.24
CA TRP A 86 11.94 -12.76 -4.51
C TRP A 86 11.71 -14.09 -3.80
N ARG A 87 11.36 -14.07 -2.52
CA ARG A 87 11.08 -15.29 -1.73
C ARG A 87 9.88 -16.05 -2.26
N VAL A 88 8.81 -15.34 -2.62
CA VAL A 88 7.60 -15.95 -3.18
C VAL A 88 7.87 -16.61 -4.54
N MET A 89 8.71 -16.00 -5.38
CA MET A 89 9.10 -16.59 -6.68
C MET A 89 9.81 -17.95 -6.56
N GLN A 90 10.43 -18.25 -5.42
CA GLN A 90 11.08 -19.53 -5.16
C GLN A 90 10.10 -20.63 -4.72
N ARG A 91 8.82 -20.29 -4.46
CA ARG A 91 7.83 -21.20 -3.89
C ARG A 91 6.50 -21.12 -4.65
N ALA A 92 6.48 -21.74 -5.82
CA ALA A 92 5.23 -21.85 -6.57
C ALA A 92 4.19 -22.65 -5.79
N PRO A 93 2.91 -22.22 -5.73
CA PRO A 93 1.87 -22.98 -5.08
C PRO A 93 1.60 -24.30 -5.83
N GLU A 94 1.28 -25.33 -5.06
CA GLU A 94 1.00 -26.65 -5.60
C GLU A 94 -0.50 -26.95 -5.58
N LYS A 95 -0.94 -27.80 -6.52
CA LYS A 95 -2.30 -28.36 -6.52
C LYS A 95 -2.46 -29.29 -5.31
N LYS A 96 -3.55 -29.13 -4.57
CA LYS A 96 -3.88 -29.92 -3.38
C LYS A 96 -5.29 -30.50 -3.51
N ASN A 97 -5.63 -31.46 -2.67
CA ASN A 97 -7.01 -31.87 -2.47
C ASN A 97 -7.53 -31.28 -1.15
N GLY A 98 -8.77 -30.80 -1.20
CA GLY A 98 -9.50 -30.36 -0.02
C GLY A 98 -9.89 -31.54 0.88
N GLU A 99 -10.38 -31.24 2.07
CA GLU A 99 -10.91 -32.23 3.02
C GLU A 99 -12.11 -32.99 2.44
N ASP A 100 -12.85 -32.37 1.52
CA ASP A 100 -13.95 -32.92 0.75
C ASP A 100 -13.49 -33.77 -0.46
N GLY A 101 -12.18 -33.94 -0.66
CA GLY A 101 -11.57 -34.66 -1.78
C GLY A 101 -11.57 -33.88 -3.10
N LEU A 102 -12.14 -32.67 -3.16
CA LEU A 102 -12.13 -31.86 -4.38
C LEU A 102 -10.78 -31.19 -4.62
N PRO A 103 -10.37 -31.01 -5.89
CA PRO A 103 -9.10 -30.40 -6.21
C PRO A 103 -9.10 -28.89 -5.88
N ILE A 104 -8.14 -28.45 -5.07
CA ILE A 104 -7.81 -27.06 -4.83
C ILE A 104 -6.77 -26.62 -5.86
N PRO A 105 -7.00 -25.53 -6.63
CA PRO A 105 -6.06 -25.08 -7.63
C PRO A 105 -4.74 -24.61 -6.98
N PRO A 106 -3.62 -24.59 -7.74
CA PRO A 106 -2.34 -24.08 -7.29
C PRO A 106 -2.34 -22.54 -7.26
N TYR A 107 -3.18 -21.97 -6.39
CA TYR A 107 -3.40 -20.53 -6.24
C TYR A 107 -3.30 -20.13 -4.79
N THR A 108 -2.55 -19.05 -4.54
CA THR A 108 -2.47 -18.44 -3.20
C THR A 108 -2.40 -16.92 -3.29
N VAL A 109 -2.73 -16.23 -2.20
CA VAL A 109 -2.61 -14.78 -2.09
C VAL A 109 -1.89 -14.44 -0.80
N TYR A 110 -0.86 -13.59 -0.89
CA TYR A 110 -0.14 -13.06 0.25
C TYR A 110 -0.28 -11.54 0.34
N ASN A 111 -0.35 -11.03 1.55
CA ASN A 111 -0.15 -9.61 1.81
C ASN A 111 1.34 -9.38 2.05
N ILE A 112 1.91 -8.36 1.41
CA ILE A 112 3.27 -7.89 1.69
C ILE A 112 3.16 -6.46 2.22
N GLY A 113 3.50 -6.28 3.49
CA GLY A 113 3.43 -5.02 4.21
C GLY A 113 4.23 -5.10 5.51
N ASN A 114 4.35 -3.99 6.22
CA ASN A 114 5.11 -3.89 7.45
C ASN A 114 4.31 -4.37 8.69
N ASN A 115 2.99 -4.54 8.56
CA ASN A 115 2.08 -4.87 9.67
C ASN A 115 2.14 -3.87 10.84
N HIS A 116 2.56 -2.63 10.57
CA HIS A 116 2.65 -1.55 11.54
C HIS A 116 2.05 -0.25 10.95
N PRO A 117 0.77 0.03 11.22
CA PRO A 117 0.11 1.22 10.68
C PRO A 117 0.60 2.50 11.36
N GLU A 118 1.22 3.39 10.61
CA GLU A 118 1.70 4.69 11.04
C GLU A 118 0.64 5.78 10.85
N ASN A 119 0.63 6.76 11.75
CA ASN A 119 -0.26 7.90 11.64
C ASN A 119 0.18 8.84 10.50
N LEU A 120 -0.78 9.38 9.76
CA LEU A 120 -0.49 10.28 8.64
C LEU A 120 0.17 11.59 9.09
N LEU A 121 -0.20 12.13 10.25
CA LEU A 121 0.42 13.36 10.78
C LEU A 121 1.87 13.13 11.19
N ASP A 122 2.16 11.99 11.82
CA ASP A 122 3.55 11.61 12.17
C ASP A 122 4.40 11.44 10.91
N PHE A 123 3.83 10.81 9.87
CA PHE A 123 4.49 10.71 8.58
C PHE A 123 4.78 12.08 7.96
N VAL A 124 3.82 13.02 8.00
CA VAL A 124 4.01 14.39 7.49
C VAL A 124 5.09 15.12 8.28
N GLN A 125 5.11 14.99 9.60
CA GLN A 125 6.14 15.58 10.44
C GLN A 125 7.53 15.05 10.09
N ILE A 126 7.70 13.72 9.97
CA ILE A 126 8.96 13.10 9.57
C ILE A 126 9.40 13.59 8.19
N LEU A 127 8.47 13.68 7.23
CA LEU A 127 8.78 14.20 5.90
C LEU A 127 9.33 15.63 5.96
N GLN A 128 8.72 16.48 6.78
CA GLN A 128 9.18 17.87 7.00
C GLN A 128 10.60 17.91 7.56
N GLU A 129 10.84 17.17 8.64
CA GLU A 129 12.15 17.09 9.28
C GLU A 129 13.24 16.60 8.31
N GLU A 130 12.93 15.59 7.49
CA GLU A 130 13.87 15.06 6.51
C GLU A 130 14.13 16.03 5.34
N LEU A 131 13.14 16.80 4.90
CA LEU A 131 13.33 17.83 3.88
C LEU A 131 14.22 18.97 4.36
N ILE A 132 14.12 19.38 5.63
CA ILE A 132 15.05 20.34 6.27
C ILE A 132 16.43 19.71 6.40
N ARG A 133 16.55 18.50 6.94
CA ARG A 133 17.81 17.79 7.10
C ARG A 133 18.57 17.63 5.78
N ALA A 134 17.84 17.34 4.71
CA ALA A 134 18.39 17.25 3.34
C ALA A 134 18.71 18.62 2.73
N ARG A 135 18.45 19.73 3.43
CA ARG A 135 18.60 21.12 2.96
C ARG A 135 17.78 21.42 1.70
N VAL A 136 16.67 20.74 1.54
CA VAL A 136 15.71 20.93 0.46
C VAL A 136 14.74 22.07 0.81
N LEU A 137 14.39 22.18 2.09
CA LEU A 137 13.66 23.31 2.66
C LEU A 137 14.51 24.05 3.70
N PRO A 138 14.30 25.37 3.90
CA PRO A 138 15.01 26.14 4.92
C PRO A 138 14.62 25.70 6.34
N GLU A 139 15.50 25.95 7.31
CA GLU A 139 15.30 25.55 8.72
C GLU A 139 14.09 26.26 9.37
N ASP A 140 13.75 27.45 8.89
CA ASP A 140 12.64 28.28 9.35
C ASP A 140 11.36 28.14 8.50
N TYR A 141 11.24 27.07 7.72
CA TYR A 141 10.06 26.85 6.88
C TYR A 141 8.78 26.75 7.69
N ASP A 142 7.80 27.60 7.38
CA ASP A 142 6.51 27.62 8.08
C ASP A 142 5.56 26.55 7.54
N PHE A 143 5.65 25.35 8.11
CA PHE A 143 4.80 24.22 7.73
C PHE A 143 3.34 24.40 8.09
N GLU A 144 3.03 25.14 9.17
CA GLU A 144 1.65 25.32 9.61
C GLU A 144 0.84 26.14 8.61
N SER A 145 1.45 27.17 7.99
CA SER A 145 0.78 27.95 6.93
C SER A 145 0.64 27.17 5.62
N HIS A 146 1.38 26.09 5.43
CA HIS A 146 1.36 25.24 4.24
C HIS A 146 0.64 23.90 4.46
N LYS A 147 -0.17 23.78 5.51
CA LYS A 147 -0.93 22.58 5.87
C LYS A 147 -2.41 22.91 6.10
N GLU A 148 -3.29 22.19 5.43
CA GLU A 148 -4.74 22.29 5.59
C GLU A 148 -5.33 20.93 5.96
N LEU A 149 -6.02 20.85 7.10
CA LEU A 149 -6.74 19.66 7.52
C LEU A 149 -8.14 19.68 6.90
N VAL A 150 -8.48 18.68 6.10
CA VAL A 150 -9.74 18.61 5.34
C VAL A 150 -10.52 17.33 5.67
N PRO A 151 -11.84 17.30 5.42
CA PRO A 151 -12.66 16.09 5.58
C PRO A 151 -12.16 14.92 4.75
N MET A 152 -12.58 13.70 5.14
CA MET A 152 -12.23 12.47 4.42
C MET A 152 -12.78 12.47 3.00
N GLN A 153 -12.00 11.96 2.05
CA GLN A 153 -12.46 11.77 0.66
C GLN A 153 -13.43 10.58 0.55
N PRO A 154 -14.46 10.67 -0.31
CA PRO A 154 -15.32 9.52 -0.60
C PRO A 154 -14.50 8.34 -1.18
N GLY A 155 -14.73 7.14 -0.63
CA GLY A 155 -14.05 5.92 -1.07
C GLY A 155 -12.66 5.70 -0.47
N ASP A 156 -12.16 6.60 0.39
CA ASP A 156 -10.95 6.36 1.17
C ASP A 156 -11.28 5.57 2.45
N VAL A 157 -10.25 4.99 3.08
CA VAL A 157 -10.38 4.19 4.30
C VAL A 157 -9.49 4.79 5.40
N PRO A 158 -9.97 4.81 6.68
CA PRO A 158 -9.20 5.45 7.77
C PRO A 158 -7.94 4.67 8.15
N VAL A 159 -7.96 3.34 8.02
CA VAL A 159 -6.83 2.49 8.42
C VAL A 159 -6.59 1.40 7.38
N THR A 160 -5.34 1.25 6.98
CA THR A 160 -4.88 0.09 6.19
C THR A 160 -3.69 -0.54 6.90
N TYR A 161 -3.70 -1.86 7.03
CA TYR A 161 -2.55 -2.62 7.52
C TYR A 161 -2.53 -4.02 6.90
N ALA A 162 -1.34 -4.60 6.78
CA ALA A 162 -1.15 -5.93 6.25
C ALA A 162 -1.26 -6.97 7.37
N ASP A 163 -2.07 -8.00 7.18
CA ASP A 163 -1.91 -9.26 7.89
C ASP A 163 -0.91 -10.11 7.10
N THR A 164 0.29 -10.25 7.64
CA THR A 164 1.43 -10.92 6.98
C THR A 164 1.70 -12.32 7.53
N GLN A 165 0.83 -12.86 8.39
CA GLN A 165 1.07 -14.16 9.06
C GLN A 165 1.20 -15.34 8.08
N ALA A 166 0.64 -15.23 6.89
CA ALA A 166 0.68 -16.29 5.88
C ALA A 166 1.93 -16.24 4.98
N LEU A 167 2.69 -15.16 5.02
CA LEU A 167 3.92 -14.98 4.24
C LEU A 167 5.11 -15.57 4.98
#